data_335723556d3b110ee6889ba151412a5d
#
_entry.id   335723556d3b110ee6889ba151412a5d
#
_cell.length_a   1.000
_cell.length_b   1.000
_cell.length_c   1.000
_cell.angle_alpha   90.00
_cell.angle_beta   90.00
_cell.angle_gamma   90.00
#
_symmetry.space_group_name_H-M   'P 1'
#
loop_
_entity.id
_entity.type
_entity.pdbx_description
1 polymer ?
#
loop_
_entity_poly.entity_id
_entity_poly.type
_entity_poly.pdbx_seq_one_letter_code
_entity_poly.pdbx_strand_id
1 'polypeptide(L)'
;MIKLEKIFVLLFLLGLSVRMSAVGLDKRFQILPLPQQMEIQKGKGISAGELSFVTMKGEGEIPVLGNMLDALPRYAVKGVKGVTLSMTEKDVPVSPEGYVLEVSSKGIAIRARSQAGLFYGCQTLEQLMEDRD
;
A
#
# COMPACT_ATOMS: atom_id res chain seq x y z
N MET A 1 4.09 18.78 1.27
CA MET A 1 2.98 17.93 0.83
C MET A 1 3.55 16.80 -0.01
N ILE A 2 3.36 15.57 0.43
CA ILE A 2 3.86 14.40 -0.27
C ILE A 2 2.85 14.02 -1.35
N LYS A 3 3.29 13.95 -2.58
CA LYS A 3 2.46 13.54 -3.70
C LYS A 3 2.82 12.12 -4.10
N LEU A 4 1.90 11.20 -3.88
CA LEU A 4 2.07 9.82 -4.31
C LEU A 4 1.63 9.68 -5.77
N GLU A 5 2.50 9.16 -6.59
CA GLU A 5 2.16 8.80 -7.96
C GLU A 5 1.35 7.50 -7.94
N LYS A 6 0.71 7.18 -9.07
CA LYS A 6 0.03 5.89 -9.20
C LYS A 6 1.06 4.77 -9.11
N ILE A 7 0.99 4.01 -8.04
CA ILE A 7 1.94 2.93 -7.77
C ILE A 7 1.19 1.64 -7.55
N PHE A 8 1.64 0.60 -8.20
CA PHE A 8 1.24 -0.77 -7.92
C PHE A 8 2.42 -1.49 -7.31
N VAL A 9 2.28 -1.93 -6.06
CA VAL A 9 3.34 -2.64 -5.34
C VAL A 9 2.86 -4.02 -4.96
N LEU A 10 3.62 -5.02 -5.38
CA LEU A 10 3.38 -6.41 -5.05
C LEU A 10 4.58 -6.93 -4.26
N LEU A 11 4.36 -7.38 -3.04
CA LEU A 11 5.41 -7.90 -2.19
C LEU A 11 5.19 -9.36 -1.86
N PHE A 12 6.21 -10.18 -2.14
CA PHE A 12 6.30 -11.57 -1.71
C PHE A 12 7.43 -11.69 -0.70
N LEU A 13 7.10 -12.07 0.52
CA LEU A 13 8.07 -12.21 1.61
C LEU A 13 8.52 -13.65 1.78
N LEU A 14 8.82 -14.34 0.76
CA LEU A 14 9.45 -15.65 0.90
C LEU A 14 10.78 -15.63 0.20
N GLY A 15 11.79 -16.11 0.87
CA GLY A 15 13.18 -16.16 0.46
C GLY A 15 13.46 -16.90 -0.83
N LEU A 16 12.63 -16.71 -1.79
CA LEU A 16 12.96 -17.02 -3.17
C LEU A 16 13.86 -15.90 -3.64
N SER A 17 14.97 -16.29 -4.18
CA SER A 17 15.90 -15.38 -4.83
C SER A 17 15.14 -14.46 -5.76
N VAL A 18 14.82 -13.30 -5.26
CA VAL A 18 14.17 -12.26 -6.03
C VAL A 18 15.18 -11.81 -7.06
N ARG A 19 14.90 -12.07 -8.31
CA ARG A 19 15.67 -11.43 -9.36
C ARG A 19 15.28 -9.96 -9.36
N MET A 20 16.11 -9.21 -8.71
CA MET A 20 15.95 -7.77 -8.55
C MET A 20 16.14 -6.98 -9.85
N SER A 21 16.35 -7.66 -10.97
CA SER A 21 16.77 -7.03 -12.21
C SER A 21 15.72 -6.16 -12.88
N ALA A 22 14.49 -6.19 -12.43
CA ALA A 22 13.43 -5.56 -13.22
C ALA A 22 12.74 -4.41 -12.54
N VAL A 23 12.92 -4.28 -11.27
CA VAL A 23 12.36 -3.12 -10.61
C VAL A 23 13.36 -2.03 -10.82
N GLY A 24 13.17 -1.24 -11.85
CA GLY A 24 13.86 0.02 -11.93
C GLY A 24 13.70 0.65 -10.57
N LEU A 25 14.70 0.47 -9.74
CA LEU A 25 14.75 1.07 -8.44
C LEU A 25 14.61 2.56 -8.67
N ASP A 26 13.38 2.98 -8.73
CA ASP A 26 13.10 4.39 -8.70
C ASP A 26 13.57 4.84 -7.33
N LYS A 27 14.73 5.49 -7.30
CA LYS A 27 15.36 5.95 -6.07
C LYS A 27 14.47 6.87 -5.25
N ARG A 28 13.35 7.31 -5.83
CA ARG A 28 12.35 8.09 -5.12
C ARG A 28 11.62 7.30 -4.06
N PHE A 29 11.62 5.97 -4.17
CA PHE A 29 10.86 5.11 -3.25
C PHE A 29 11.77 4.05 -2.64
N GLN A 30 12.23 4.33 -1.44
CA GLN A 30 13.05 3.39 -0.67
C GLN A 30 12.15 2.57 0.23
N ILE A 31 11.64 1.49 -0.29
CA ILE A 31 10.75 0.59 0.42
C ILE A 31 11.52 -0.61 0.94
N LEU A 32 11.41 -0.90 2.23
CA LEU A 32 12.04 -2.04 2.87
C LEU A 32 10.99 -2.89 3.60
N PRO A 33 10.95 -4.21 3.35
CA PRO A 33 11.74 -4.95 2.35
C PRO A 33 11.37 -4.56 0.92
N LEU A 34 12.28 -4.81 -0.02
CA LEU A 34 12.07 -4.45 -1.42
C LEU A 34 10.87 -5.18 -2.01
N PRO A 35 9.97 -4.49 -2.72
CA PRO A 35 8.86 -5.14 -3.37
C PRO A 35 9.36 -6.05 -4.49
N GLN A 36 8.68 -7.16 -4.69
CA GLN A 36 9.01 -8.09 -5.77
C GLN A 36 8.64 -7.54 -7.13
N GLN A 37 7.60 -6.75 -7.16
CA GLN A 37 7.15 -6.10 -8.38
C GLN A 37 6.66 -4.71 -8.04
N MET A 38 7.08 -3.74 -8.80
CA MET A 38 6.66 -2.36 -8.67
C MET A 38 6.43 -1.78 -10.05
N GLU A 39 5.27 -1.20 -10.24
CA GLU A 39 4.90 -0.56 -11.49
C GLU A 39 4.38 0.85 -11.21
N ILE A 40 4.99 1.82 -11.86
CA ILE A 40 4.55 3.21 -11.76
C ILE A 40 3.68 3.50 -12.99
N GLN A 41 2.42 3.77 -12.75
CA GLN A 41 1.46 4.05 -13.81
C GLN A 41 1.39 5.54 -14.12
N LYS A 42 1.08 5.84 -15.38
CA LYS A 42 0.85 7.22 -15.80
C LYS A 42 -0.44 7.75 -15.19
N GLY A 43 -0.44 9.01 -14.81
CA GLY A 43 -1.62 9.71 -14.32
C GLY A 43 -1.33 10.51 -13.07
N LYS A 44 -2.35 11.19 -12.59
CA LYS A 44 -2.25 11.92 -11.33
C LYS A 44 -2.13 10.95 -10.18
N GLY A 45 -1.13 11.14 -9.35
CA GLY A 45 -1.04 10.47 -8.08
C GLY A 45 -2.04 11.03 -7.08
N ILE A 46 -1.83 10.70 -5.83
CA ILE A 46 -2.62 11.20 -4.72
C ILE A 46 -1.68 11.86 -3.71
N SER A 47 -2.11 12.98 -3.17
CA SER A 47 -1.38 13.64 -2.09
C SER A 47 -1.77 12.99 -0.75
N ALA A 48 -0.79 12.83 0.15
CA ALA A 48 -1.07 12.30 1.48
C ALA A 48 -2.15 13.10 2.20
N GLY A 49 -2.19 14.41 1.99
CA GLY A 49 -3.22 15.28 2.59
C GLY A 49 -4.62 15.05 2.04
N GLU A 50 -4.77 14.37 0.92
CA GLU A 50 -6.09 14.01 0.37
C GLU A 50 -6.68 12.76 1.02
N LEU A 51 -5.89 12.01 1.78
CA LEU A 51 -6.36 10.81 2.48
C LEU A 51 -7.14 11.21 3.72
N SER A 52 -8.39 10.83 3.78
CA SER A 52 -9.31 11.28 4.82
C SER A 52 -9.88 10.16 5.69
N PHE A 53 -9.58 8.92 5.37
CA PHE A 53 -10.01 7.79 6.19
C PHE A 53 -9.17 6.54 5.92
N VAL A 54 -9.22 5.60 6.86
CA VAL A 54 -8.74 4.23 6.67
C VAL A 54 -9.88 3.30 7.06
N THR A 55 -10.24 2.39 6.18
CA THR A 55 -11.35 1.47 6.44
C THR A 55 -11.01 0.04 6.06
N MET A 56 -11.66 -0.90 6.73
CA MET A 56 -11.56 -2.33 6.43
C MET A 56 -12.82 -2.77 5.71
N LYS A 57 -12.66 -3.36 4.55
CA LYS A 57 -13.78 -3.94 3.80
C LYS A 57 -13.85 -5.43 4.07
N GLY A 58 -14.95 -5.87 4.66
CA GLY A 58 -15.14 -7.27 5.03
C GLY A 58 -14.51 -7.61 6.37
N GLU A 59 -14.14 -8.87 6.53
CA GLU A 59 -13.53 -9.37 7.76
C GLU A 59 -12.08 -8.96 7.89
N GLY A 60 -11.62 -8.83 9.11
CA GLY A 60 -10.26 -8.46 9.44
C GLY A 60 -10.20 -7.23 10.32
N GLU A 61 -9.01 -6.90 10.74
CA GLU A 61 -8.75 -5.75 11.59
C GLU A 61 -7.81 -4.78 10.89
N ILE A 62 -8.00 -3.50 11.14
CA ILE A 62 -7.05 -2.49 10.67
C ILE A 62 -5.78 -2.66 11.49
N PRO A 63 -4.62 -2.92 10.83
CA PRO A 63 -3.36 -3.07 11.55
C PRO A 63 -2.94 -1.77 12.25
N VAL A 64 -1.89 -1.86 13.03
CA VAL A 64 -1.25 -0.65 13.58
C VAL A 64 -0.77 0.22 12.43
N LEU A 65 -1.16 1.47 12.46
CA LEU A 65 -0.81 2.45 11.44
C LEU A 65 0.28 3.37 11.99
N GLY A 66 1.01 3.97 11.07
CA GLY A 66 1.99 4.96 11.45
C GLY A 66 1.38 6.33 11.71
N ASN A 67 2.21 7.27 12.07
CA ASN A 67 1.81 8.58 12.56
C ASN A 67 0.87 9.36 11.62
N MET A 68 1.06 9.21 10.32
CA MET A 68 0.28 9.99 9.36
C MET A 68 -1.15 9.46 9.20
N LEU A 69 -1.35 8.16 9.38
CA LEU A 69 -2.65 7.54 9.18
C LEU A 69 -3.42 7.30 10.47
N ASP A 70 -2.73 7.35 11.60
CA ASP A 70 -3.33 6.96 12.88
C ASP A 70 -4.47 7.86 13.32
N ALA A 71 -4.41 9.13 12.97
CA ALA A 71 -5.44 10.10 13.33
C ALA A 71 -6.68 10.07 12.43
N LEU A 72 -6.65 9.32 11.33
CA LEU A 72 -7.77 9.29 10.38
C LEU A 72 -8.93 8.43 10.90
N PRO A 73 -10.18 8.80 10.56
CA PRO A 73 -11.33 7.94 10.85
C PRO A 73 -11.15 6.53 10.30
N ARG A 74 -11.65 5.55 11.05
CA ARG A 74 -11.59 4.12 10.70
C ARG A 74 -12.83 3.66 9.93
N TYR A 75 -13.47 4.56 9.21
CA TYR A 75 -14.65 4.26 8.41
C TYR A 75 -14.62 5.11 7.14
N ALA A 76 -15.28 4.60 6.11
CA ALA A 76 -15.34 5.30 4.84
C ALA A 76 -16.13 6.60 4.97
N VAL A 77 -15.58 7.67 4.42
CA VAL A 77 -16.23 8.97 4.36
C VAL A 77 -16.61 9.24 2.91
N LYS A 78 -17.87 9.50 2.68
CA LYS A 78 -18.40 9.71 1.34
C LYS A 78 -17.84 10.99 0.72
N GLY A 79 -17.44 10.89 -0.54
CA GLY A 79 -17.00 12.06 -1.30
C GLY A 79 -15.53 12.44 -1.12
N VAL A 80 -14.80 11.71 -0.30
CA VAL A 80 -13.36 11.92 -0.10
C VAL A 80 -12.57 10.65 -0.36
N LYS A 81 -11.27 10.78 -0.48
CA LYS A 81 -10.36 9.67 -0.78
C LYS A 81 -9.81 9.10 0.51
N GLY A 82 -9.53 7.83 0.51
CA GLY A 82 -8.96 7.17 1.67
C GLY A 82 -8.23 5.89 1.33
N VAL A 83 -7.87 5.17 2.36
CA VAL A 83 -7.20 3.87 2.28
C VAL A 83 -8.23 2.79 2.59
N THR A 84 -8.40 1.86 1.66
CA THR A 84 -9.29 0.71 1.84
C THR A 84 -8.45 -0.55 1.95
N LEU A 85 -8.62 -1.25 3.06
CA LEU A 85 -7.96 -2.53 3.32
C LEU A 85 -8.96 -3.66 3.06
N SER A 86 -8.52 -4.76 2.48
CA SER A 86 -9.35 -5.94 2.33
C SER A 86 -8.54 -7.22 2.39
N MET A 87 -9.12 -8.26 3.01
CA MET A 87 -8.57 -9.60 2.95
C MET A 87 -9.29 -10.36 1.84
N THR A 88 -8.50 -10.95 0.94
CA THR A 88 -9.01 -11.69 -0.21
C THR A 88 -7.96 -12.70 -0.67
N GLU A 89 -8.41 -13.77 -1.27
CA GLU A 89 -7.51 -14.74 -1.91
C GLU A 89 -7.34 -14.45 -3.41
N LYS A 90 -8.13 -13.54 -3.94
CA LYS A 90 -8.16 -13.26 -5.36
C LYS A 90 -7.14 -12.16 -5.72
N ASP A 91 -6.31 -12.46 -6.72
CA ASP A 91 -5.34 -11.53 -7.29
C ASP A 91 -4.38 -10.93 -6.24
N VAL A 92 -4.00 -11.75 -5.27
CA VAL A 92 -3.01 -11.42 -4.25
C VAL A 92 -1.98 -12.53 -4.16
N PRO A 93 -0.79 -12.24 -3.63
CA PRO A 93 0.23 -13.26 -3.46
C PRO A 93 -0.26 -14.43 -2.60
N VAL A 94 0.19 -15.63 -2.91
CA VAL A 94 -0.12 -16.84 -2.14
C VAL A 94 0.53 -16.81 -0.76
N SER A 95 1.65 -16.11 -0.63
CA SER A 95 2.32 -15.96 0.66
C SER A 95 1.41 -15.32 1.71
N PRO A 96 1.37 -15.85 2.95
CA PRO A 96 0.60 -15.23 4.02
C PRO A 96 1.08 -13.84 4.41
N GLU A 97 2.30 -13.48 4.03
CA GLU A 97 2.86 -12.16 4.29
C GLU A 97 2.81 -11.24 3.06
N GLY A 98 2.34 -11.75 1.94
CA GLY A 98 2.24 -10.99 0.72
C GLY A 98 1.06 -10.04 0.70
N TYR A 99 1.17 -9.00 -0.12
CA TYR A 99 0.10 -8.02 -0.28
C TYR A 99 0.20 -7.34 -1.65
N VAL A 100 -0.88 -6.67 -2.01
CA VAL A 100 -0.94 -5.77 -3.16
C VAL A 100 -1.30 -4.39 -2.66
N LEU A 101 -0.51 -3.41 -3.05
CA LEU A 101 -0.76 -2.01 -2.75
C LEU A 101 -0.98 -1.25 -4.07
N GLU A 102 -2.12 -0.65 -4.21
CA GLU A 102 -2.44 0.18 -5.37
C GLU A 102 -2.69 1.62 -4.95
N VAL A 103 -2.01 2.55 -5.60
CA VAL A 103 -2.21 3.98 -5.44
C VAL A 103 -2.79 4.53 -6.74
N SER A 104 -3.90 5.20 -6.64
CA SER A 104 -4.54 5.83 -7.79
C SER A 104 -5.12 7.19 -7.40
N SER A 105 -5.60 7.94 -8.38
CA SER A 105 -6.28 9.21 -8.11
C SER A 105 -7.58 9.04 -7.31
N LYS A 106 -8.10 7.82 -7.23
CA LYS A 106 -9.34 7.52 -6.49
C LYS A 106 -9.09 7.17 -5.01
N GLY A 107 -7.86 6.88 -4.65
CA GLY A 107 -7.49 6.48 -3.31
C GLY A 107 -6.44 5.37 -3.31
N ILE A 108 -6.30 4.74 -2.17
CA ILE A 108 -5.32 3.67 -1.97
C ILE A 108 -6.07 2.41 -1.58
N ALA A 109 -5.67 1.29 -2.19
CA ALA A 109 -6.19 -0.03 -1.86
C ALA A 109 -5.05 -0.95 -1.46
N ILE A 110 -5.21 -1.63 -0.33
CA ILE A 110 -4.28 -2.66 0.12
C ILE A 110 -5.07 -3.96 0.25
N ARG A 111 -4.62 -4.98 -0.47
CA ARG A 111 -5.23 -6.30 -0.45
C ARG A 111 -4.21 -7.33 -0.02
N ALA A 112 -4.62 -8.25 0.79
CA ALA A 112 -3.77 -9.35 1.23
C ALA A 112 -4.60 -10.58 1.57
N ARG A 113 -3.94 -11.72 1.61
CA ARG A 113 -4.58 -12.99 1.98
C ARG A 113 -4.78 -13.11 3.49
N SER A 114 -3.96 -12.40 4.26
CA SER A 114 -3.93 -12.51 5.71
C SER A 114 -3.75 -11.17 6.40
N GLN A 115 -3.98 -11.17 7.69
CA GLN A 115 -3.75 -10.01 8.54
C GLN A 115 -2.29 -9.54 8.50
N ALA A 116 -1.35 -10.49 8.48
CA ALA A 116 0.07 -10.16 8.38
C ALA A 116 0.38 -9.41 7.07
N GLY A 117 -0.19 -9.85 5.96
CA GLY A 117 -0.02 -9.18 4.68
C GLY A 117 -0.56 -7.75 4.70
N LEU A 118 -1.71 -7.53 5.32
CA LEU A 118 -2.26 -6.18 5.49
C LEU A 118 -1.32 -5.30 6.32
N PHE A 119 -0.75 -5.85 7.38
CA PHE A 119 0.22 -5.13 8.21
C PHE A 119 1.41 -4.67 7.37
N TYR A 120 2.00 -5.57 6.60
CA TYR A 120 3.14 -5.22 5.75
C TYR A 120 2.77 -4.22 4.65
N GLY A 121 1.58 -4.33 4.10
CA GLY A 121 1.07 -3.35 3.14
C GLY A 121 0.95 -1.95 3.75
N CYS A 122 0.46 -1.86 4.98
CA CYS A 122 0.38 -0.59 5.69
C CYS A 122 1.76 -0.03 6.00
N GLN A 123 2.74 -0.88 6.35
CA GLN A 123 4.12 -0.44 6.56
C GLN A 123 4.73 0.14 5.28
N THR A 124 4.47 -0.50 4.15
CA THR A 124 4.92 0.01 2.86
C THR A 124 4.28 1.35 2.54
N LEU A 125 2.99 1.50 2.78
CA LEU A 125 2.31 2.77 2.56
C LEU A 125 2.93 3.89 3.40
N GLU A 126 3.20 3.63 4.67
CA GLU A 126 3.85 4.61 5.54
C GLU A 126 5.22 5.03 4.99
N GLN A 127 6.02 4.08 4.53
CA GLN A 127 7.30 4.39 3.92
C GLN A 127 7.14 5.28 2.68
N LEU A 128 6.17 4.99 1.83
CA LEU A 128 5.89 5.80 0.65
C LEU A 128 5.46 7.22 1.02
N MET A 129 4.74 7.38 2.10
CA MET A 129 4.29 8.69 2.57
C MET A 129 5.41 9.49 3.23
N GLU A 130 6.38 8.83 3.83
CA GLU A 130 7.56 9.43 4.43
C GLU A 130 8.63 9.78 3.41
N ASP A 131 8.60 9.11 2.27
CA ASP A 131 9.60 9.28 1.23
C ASP A 131 9.39 10.65 0.56
N ARG A 132 10.23 11.56 0.93
CA ARG A 132 10.23 12.93 0.41
C ARG A 132 11.33 13.06 -0.64
N ASP A 133 10.98 13.68 -1.70
CA ASP A 133 11.96 14.03 -2.75
C ASP A 133 13.12 14.83 -2.20
#